data_39cad40793db5e49d28f520982d4c5c4
#
_entry.id   39cad40793db5e49d28f520982d4c5c4
#
_cell.length_a   1.000
_cell.length_b   1.000
_cell.length_c   1.000
_cell.angle_alpha   90.00
_cell.angle_beta   90.00
_cell.angle_gamma   90.00
#
_symmetry.space_group_name_H-M   'P 1'
#
loop_
_entity.id
_entity.type
_entity.pdbx_description
1 polymer ?
#
loop_
_entity_poly.entity_id
_entity_poly.type
_entity_poly.pdbx_seq_one_letter_code
_entity_poly.pdbx_strand_id
1 'polypeptide(L)'
;SRGLGDVYKRQVQFLSKKNPKMPFFYSRRNLYMIGFLLAFIVTLLEFIRGRHQNFMVFSDATQFFWQGISPYTTEFVEAHGRYFLYSPVFTVLFAPFAYLPAWLGPFAWNLFNYSLFFMAIFTLPQQFTQQQKCRMFLFLLLILGQSLLSFQYNITVAYLFLFAYTLLEKDRGFLAVLLIMISGCTKVYGIFELALLLCYPHVWRNFGYAVTMGIVLLALPLIKIAPADLLPYYEEWCHSLAVHQSAGAYDSFFYARPIAAWTLPHFRALQIGMLGLLTLLFLGNFRKWSSFAFRAQALGILMGWVVLLSDSAEKHTYIIALAGFMLWYWSRPTRTATDKILFWCCFVLLCIVPIDIFVPVPIRDFITRTLWLHVWVFFIVWIRMIWLTFLASFIHPRATNVLSD
;
A
#
# COMPACT_ATOMS: atom_id res chain seq x y z
N SER A 1 64.31 3.89 2.00
CA SER A 1 63.22 2.96 2.42
C SER A 1 62.28 3.47 3.54
N ARG A 2 62.28 4.78 3.87
CA ARG A 2 61.42 5.35 4.91
C ARG A 2 60.07 5.90 4.39
N GLY A 3 59.85 5.99 3.09
CA GLY A 3 58.64 6.59 2.51
C GLY A 3 57.42 5.67 2.34
N LEU A 4 57.61 4.38 2.15
CA LEU A 4 56.48 3.44 1.90
C LEU A 4 55.69 3.07 3.15
N GLY A 5 56.36 3.04 4.30
CA GLY A 5 55.71 2.74 5.58
C GLY A 5 54.75 3.85 6.07
N ASP A 6 55.04 5.11 5.76
CA ASP A 6 54.19 6.26 6.14
C ASP A 6 52.97 6.41 5.22
N VAL A 7 53.12 6.06 3.95
CA VAL A 7 51.99 6.04 3.00
C VAL A 7 51.00 4.93 3.38
N TYR A 8 51.52 3.75 3.75
CA TYR A 8 50.66 2.63 4.20
C TYR A 8 49.97 2.93 5.53
N LYS A 9 50.67 3.53 6.49
CA LYS A 9 50.09 3.99 7.76
C LYS A 9 48.99 5.07 7.55
N ARG A 10 49.20 6.03 6.64
CA ARG A 10 48.18 7.03 6.29
C ARG A 10 46.99 6.41 5.58
N GLN A 11 47.19 5.43 4.66
CA GLN A 11 46.06 4.70 4.06
C GLN A 11 45.29 3.87 5.08
N VAL A 12 45.96 3.16 6.00
CA VAL A 12 45.32 2.41 7.07
C VAL A 12 44.61 3.34 8.07
N GLN A 13 45.19 4.51 8.38
CA GLN A 13 44.50 5.52 9.20
C GLN A 13 43.32 6.18 8.47
N PHE A 14 43.35 6.28 7.14
CA PHE A 14 42.21 6.77 6.34
C PHE A 14 41.08 5.72 6.29
N LEU A 15 41.41 4.43 6.25
CA LEU A 15 40.48 3.31 6.32
C LEU A 15 39.97 3.04 7.75
N SER A 16 40.75 3.43 8.78
CA SER A 16 40.35 3.33 10.19
C SER A 16 39.62 4.58 10.72
N LYS A 17 39.38 5.62 9.90
CA LYS A 17 38.43 6.66 10.27
C LYS A 17 37.08 5.99 10.47
N LYS A 18 36.76 5.76 11.77
CA LYS A 18 35.48 5.29 12.28
C LYS A 18 34.38 5.78 11.34
N ASN A 19 33.66 4.83 10.70
CA ASN A 19 32.41 5.15 10.03
C ASN A 19 31.66 6.13 10.95
N PRO A 20 31.33 7.35 10.47
CA PRO A 20 30.62 8.29 11.32
C PRO A 20 29.38 7.55 11.81
N LYS A 21 29.21 7.44 13.14
CA LYS A 21 28.05 6.77 13.73
C LYS A 21 26.82 7.35 13.04
N MET A 22 26.13 6.53 12.27
CA MET A 22 24.92 7.02 11.59
C MET A 22 24.02 7.70 12.64
N PRO A 23 23.49 8.89 12.35
CA PRO A 23 22.55 9.55 13.26
C PRO A 23 21.47 8.55 13.71
N PHE A 24 21.02 8.66 14.94
CA PHE A 24 20.08 7.73 15.58
C PHE A 24 18.91 7.32 14.68
N PHE A 25 18.31 8.29 13.98
CA PHE A 25 17.18 8.09 13.06
C PHE A 25 17.54 7.45 11.70
N TYR A 26 18.81 7.16 11.41
CA TYR A 26 19.22 6.43 10.21
C TYR A 26 19.67 4.99 10.52
N SER A 27 19.58 4.57 11.80
CA SER A 27 19.79 3.19 12.21
C SER A 27 18.52 2.37 11.96
N ARG A 28 18.60 1.33 11.11
CA ARG A 28 17.52 0.39 10.86
C ARG A 28 16.98 -0.22 12.16
N ARG A 29 17.86 -0.62 13.08
CA ARG A 29 17.49 -1.21 14.38
C ARG A 29 16.67 -0.24 15.21
N ASN A 30 17.14 1.01 15.34
CA ASN A 30 16.45 2.02 16.15
C ASN A 30 15.07 2.35 15.57
N LEU A 31 14.95 2.51 14.25
CA LEU A 31 13.67 2.75 13.60
C LEU A 31 12.71 1.58 13.78
N TYR A 32 13.21 0.33 13.70
CA TYR A 32 12.38 -0.84 14.00
C TYR A 32 11.85 -0.79 15.43
N MET A 33 12.71 -0.53 16.42
CA MET A 33 12.30 -0.48 17.81
C MET A 33 11.31 0.65 18.12
N ILE A 34 11.53 1.85 17.55
CA ILE A 34 10.61 2.99 17.70
C ILE A 34 9.23 2.66 17.14
N GLY A 35 9.20 2.17 15.91
CA GLY A 35 7.92 1.85 15.27
C GLY A 35 7.24 0.63 15.90
N PHE A 36 8.01 -0.36 16.39
CA PHE A 36 7.47 -1.50 17.13
C PHE A 36 6.80 -1.06 18.43
N LEU A 37 7.49 -0.18 19.17
CA LEU A 37 6.93 0.39 20.40
C LEU A 37 5.67 1.22 20.11
N LEU A 38 5.68 2.01 19.04
CA LEU A 38 4.48 2.74 18.59
C LEU A 38 3.34 1.78 18.26
N ALA A 39 3.60 0.73 17.47
CA ALA A 39 2.60 -0.27 17.10
C ALA A 39 2.03 -0.98 18.34
N PHE A 40 2.88 -1.33 19.30
CA PHE A 40 2.45 -1.94 20.55
C PHE A 40 1.58 -1.01 21.39
N ILE A 41 2.02 0.25 21.60
CA ILE A 41 1.27 1.24 22.38
C ILE A 41 -0.08 1.54 21.75
N VAL A 42 -0.12 1.76 20.43
CA VAL A 42 -1.35 2.02 19.66
C VAL A 42 -2.33 0.86 19.82
N THR A 43 -1.84 -0.38 19.65
CA THR A 43 -2.66 -1.58 19.81
C THR A 43 -3.19 -1.73 21.23
N LEU A 44 -2.35 -1.50 22.23
CA LEU A 44 -2.72 -1.57 23.64
C LEU A 44 -3.82 -0.55 23.99
N LEU A 45 -3.66 0.70 23.54
CA LEU A 45 -4.63 1.76 23.80
C LEU A 45 -6.00 1.45 23.17
N GLU A 46 -6.03 0.98 21.93
CA GLU A 46 -7.30 0.65 21.27
C GLU A 46 -7.91 -0.65 21.81
N PHE A 47 -7.09 -1.61 22.23
CA PHE A 47 -7.57 -2.82 22.90
C PHE A 47 -8.26 -2.49 24.24
N ILE A 48 -7.61 -1.68 25.10
CA ILE A 48 -8.17 -1.24 26.41
C ILE A 48 -9.48 -0.45 26.20
N ARG A 49 -9.57 0.36 25.12
CA ARG A 49 -10.76 1.14 24.78
C ARG A 49 -11.87 0.32 24.13
N GLY A 50 -11.66 -0.95 23.83
CA GLY A 50 -12.61 -1.79 23.08
C GLY A 50 -12.80 -1.36 21.62
N ARG A 51 -11.85 -0.61 21.02
CA ARG A 51 -11.96 -0.04 19.68
C ARG A 51 -11.24 -0.86 18.60
N HIS A 52 -11.19 -2.18 18.73
CA HIS A 52 -10.58 -3.10 17.75
C HIS A 52 -11.62 -3.81 16.88
N GLN A 53 -12.71 -3.13 16.57
CA GLN A 53 -13.87 -3.69 15.88
C GLN A 53 -13.56 -4.32 14.52
N ASN A 54 -12.65 -3.74 13.71
CA ASN A 54 -12.29 -4.35 12.44
C ASN A 54 -11.60 -5.72 12.63
N PHE A 55 -10.76 -5.86 13.66
CA PHE A 55 -10.18 -7.15 14.00
C PHE A 55 -11.27 -8.15 14.40
N MET A 56 -12.25 -7.72 15.21
CA MET A 56 -13.38 -8.59 15.60
C MET A 56 -14.17 -9.04 14.38
N VAL A 57 -14.52 -8.12 13.46
CA VAL A 57 -15.20 -8.47 12.20
C VAL A 57 -14.41 -9.50 11.40
N PHE A 58 -13.08 -9.37 11.32
CA PHE A 58 -12.22 -10.35 10.62
C PHE A 58 -12.20 -11.69 11.31
N SER A 59 -12.08 -11.69 12.65
CA SER A 59 -12.06 -12.90 13.48
C SER A 59 -13.38 -13.64 13.39
N ASP A 60 -14.49 -12.94 13.59
CA ASP A 60 -15.82 -13.54 13.64
C ASP A 60 -16.26 -14.03 12.24
N ALA A 61 -15.97 -13.26 11.18
CA ALA A 61 -16.20 -13.71 9.81
C ALA A 61 -15.42 -15.00 9.49
N THR A 62 -14.18 -15.08 9.99
CA THR A 62 -13.36 -16.29 9.85
C THR A 62 -13.96 -17.45 10.63
N GLN A 63 -14.37 -17.25 11.88
CA GLN A 63 -14.98 -18.29 12.70
C GLN A 63 -16.32 -18.78 12.10
N PHE A 64 -17.15 -17.85 11.59
CA PHE A 64 -18.40 -18.20 10.87
C PHE A 64 -18.10 -19.10 9.68
N PHE A 65 -17.16 -18.72 8.83
CA PHE A 65 -16.74 -19.54 7.70
C PHE A 65 -16.32 -20.96 8.14
N TRP A 66 -15.49 -21.07 9.19
CA TRP A 66 -15.03 -22.37 9.68
C TRP A 66 -16.12 -23.19 10.41
N GLN A 67 -17.22 -22.57 10.81
CA GLN A 67 -18.44 -23.23 11.29
C GLN A 67 -19.38 -23.66 10.14
N GLY A 68 -19.09 -23.24 8.90
CA GLY A 68 -19.95 -23.48 7.73
C GLY A 68 -21.08 -22.46 7.58
N ILE A 69 -20.95 -21.29 8.21
CA ILE A 69 -21.90 -20.19 8.15
C ILE A 69 -21.32 -19.08 7.27
N SER A 70 -22.12 -18.52 6.38
CA SER A 70 -21.67 -17.42 5.53
C SER A 70 -21.51 -16.10 6.34
N PRO A 71 -20.37 -15.40 6.25
CA PRO A 71 -20.18 -14.11 6.89
C PRO A 71 -20.79 -12.94 6.09
N TYR A 72 -21.49 -13.21 5.00
CA TYR A 72 -22.07 -12.18 4.13
C TYR A 72 -23.58 -12.00 4.38
N THR A 73 -24.12 -12.64 5.40
CA THR A 73 -25.54 -12.62 5.73
C THR A 73 -25.95 -11.32 6.44
N THR A 74 -27.26 -11.03 6.43
CA THR A 74 -27.84 -9.90 7.17
C THR A 74 -27.64 -10.04 8.67
N GLU A 75 -27.74 -11.27 9.20
CA GLU A 75 -27.51 -11.58 10.62
C GLU A 75 -26.08 -11.21 11.06
N PHE A 76 -25.09 -11.47 10.20
CA PHE A 76 -23.72 -11.05 10.49
C PHE A 76 -23.61 -9.52 10.56
N VAL A 77 -24.24 -8.82 9.62
CA VAL A 77 -24.24 -7.34 9.58
C VAL A 77 -24.97 -6.75 10.80
N GLU A 78 -26.09 -7.32 11.18
CA GLU A 78 -26.86 -6.88 12.37
C GLU A 78 -26.06 -7.08 13.66
N ALA A 79 -25.38 -8.22 13.81
CA ALA A 79 -24.55 -8.51 14.99
C ALA A 79 -23.33 -7.57 15.12
N HIS A 80 -22.74 -7.13 14.03
CA HIS A 80 -21.47 -6.36 14.02
C HIS A 80 -21.65 -4.89 13.65
N GLY A 81 -22.83 -4.50 13.10
CA GLY A 81 -23.07 -3.17 12.54
C GLY A 81 -22.20 -2.84 11.31
N ARG A 82 -21.60 -3.86 10.69
CA ARG A 82 -20.63 -3.70 9.60
C ARG A 82 -20.64 -4.89 8.64
N TYR A 83 -20.40 -4.61 7.36
CA TYR A 83 -20.22 -5.64 6.34
C TYR A 83 -18.83 -6.26 6.39
N PHE A 84 -18.73 -7.56 6.15
CA PHE A 84 -17.48 -8.21 5.83
C PHE A 84 -17.22 -8.07 4.31
N LEU A 85 -16.15 -7.34 3.94
CA LEU A 85 -15.91 -6.91 2.56
C LEU A 85 -14.77 -7.67 1.86
N TYR A 86 -14.18 -8.63 2.54
CA TYR A 86 -13.08 -9.44 1.98
C TYR A 86 -13.61 -10.71 1.37
N SER A 87 -12.89 -11.26 0.37
CA SER A 87 -13.29 -12.49 -0.28
C SER A 87 -13.26 -13.71 0.67
N PRO A 88 -13.90 -14.84 0.31
CA PRO A 88 -13.81 -16.08 1.08
C PRO A 88 -12.37 -16.57 1.31
N VAL A 89 -11.42 -16.24 0.41
CA VAL A 89 -9.98 -16.56 0.58
C VAL A 89 -9.41 -15.95 1.85
N PHE A 90 -9.86 -14.74 2.20
CA PHE A 90 -9.39 -14.06 3.40
C PHE A 90 -9.65 -14.86 4.66
N THR A 91 -10.84 -15.49 4.80
CA THR A 91 -11.21 -16.25 6.00
C THR A 91 -10.32 -17.48 6.23
N VAL A 92 -9.77 -18.05 5.15
CA VAL A 92 -8.80 -19.13 5.26
C VAL A 92 -7.43 -18.58 5.68
N LEU A 93 -6.97 -17.50 5.07
CA LEU A 93 -5.65 -16.91 5.35
C LEU A 93 -5.60 -16.23 6.72
N PHE A 94 -6.72 -15.71 7.21
CA PHE A 94 -6.79 -15.01 8.52
C PHE A 94 -6.95 -15.98 9.70
N ALA A 95 -7.29 -17.25 9.46
CA ALA A 95 -7.52 -18.24 10.50
C ALA A 95 -6.43 -18.30 11.60
N PRO A 96 -5.11 -18.20 11.31
CA PRO A 96 -4.09 -18.18 12.35
C PRO A 96 -4.26 -17.08 13.39
N PHE A 97 -4.85 -15.94 13.02
CA PHE A 97 -5.10 -14.82 13.93
C PHE A 97 -6.45 -14.93 14.63
N ALA A 98 -7.47 -15.46 13.94
CA ALA A 98 -8.83 -15.57 14.45
C ALA A 98 -8.95 -16.60 15.60
N TYR A 99 -8.08 -17.60 15.62
CA TYR A 99 -8.06 -18.64 16.63
C TYR A 99 -7.08 -18.40 17.79
N LEU A 100 -6.37 -17.26 17.78
CA LEU A 100 -5.60 -16.84 18.95
C LEU A 100 -6.54 -16.40 20.09
N PRO A 101 -6.08 -16.48 21.36
CA PRO A 101 -6.81 -15.89 22.46
C PRO A 101 -7.22 -14.45 22.18
N ALA A 102 -8.43 -14.04 22.58
CA ALA A 102 -9.01 -12.73 22.24
C ALA A 102 -8.11 -11.52 22.56
N TRP A 103 -7.27 -11.62 23.61
CA TRP A 103 -6.30 -10.59 23.94
C TRP A 103 -5.05 -10.62 23.05
N LEU A 104 -4.66 -11.81 22.53
CA LEU A 104 -3.42 -11.97 21.76
C LEU A 104 -3.63 -11.69 20.27
N GLY A 105 -4.79 -12.06 19.72
CA GLY A 105 -5.09 -11.91 18.29
C GLY A 105 -4.86 -10.50 17.73
N PRO A 106 -5.42 -9.43 18.34
CA PRO A 106 -5.20 -8.06 17.91
C PRO A 106 -3.74 -7.63 17.95
N PHE A 107 -2.98 -8.03 18.96
CA PHE A 107 -1.55 -7.72 19.07
C PHE A 107 -0.75 -8.47 18.00
N ALA A 108 -1.00 -9.77 17.84
CA ALA A 108 -0.33 -10.58 16.81
C ALA A 108 -0.58 -9.98 15.41
N TRP A 109 -1.82 -9.60 15.10
CA TRP A 109 -2.18 -8.99 13.83
C TRP A 109 -1.44 -7.66 13.57
N ASN A 110 -1.52 -6.73 14.51
CA ASN A 110 -0.90 -5.42 14.32
C ASN A 110 0.63 -5.47 14.31
N LEU A 111 1.26 -6.25 15.20
CA LEU A 111 2.71 -6.39 15.22
C LEU A 111 3.25 -7.15 14.01
N PHE A 112 2.50 -8.13 13.49
CA PHE A 112 2.80 -8.82 12.25
C PHE A 112 2.76 -7.83 11.06
N ASN A 113 1.67 -7.07 10.91
CA ASN A 113 1.54 -6.08 9.85
C ASN A 113 2.62 -4.99 9.92
N TYR A 114 2.90 -4.49 11.13
CA TYR A 114 3.99 -3.54 11.34
C TYR A 114 5.33 -4.11 10.87
N SER A 115 5.66 -5.33 11.33
CA SER A 115 6.95 -5.96 11.03
C SER A 115 7.13 -6.21 9.55
N LEU A 116 6.10 -6.70 8.86
CA LEU A 116 6.14 -6.94 7.42
C LEU A 116 6.20 -5.62 6.62
N PHE A 117 5.49 -4.58 7.03
CA PHE A 117 5.58 -3.28 6.39
C PHE A 117 6.98 -2.67 6.54
N PHE A 118 7.56 -2.74 7.74
CA PHE A 118 8.95 -2.33 7.98
C PHE A 118 9.90 -3.12 7.06
N MET A 119 9.78 -4.46 7.05
CA MET A 119 10.61 -5.31 6.20
C MET A 119 10.45 -4.96 4.72
N ALA A 120 9.24 -4.69 4.24
CA ALA A 120 8.99 -4.33 2.85
C ALA A 120 9.76 -3.07 2.44
N ILE A 121 9.75 -2.02 3.26
CA ILE A 121 10.53 -0.79 3.01
C ILE A 121 12.04 -1.08 3.00
N PHE A 122 12.55 -1.84 3.97
CA PHE A 122 14.00 -2.06 4.12
C PHE A 122 14.56 -3.13 3.19
N THR A 123 13.72 -3.96 2.57
CA THR A 123 14.11 -4.93 1.52
C THR A 123 13.98 -4.39 0.10
N LEU A 124 13.44 -3.19 -0.08
CA LEU A 124 13.41 -2.52 -1.39
C LEU A 124 14.76 -2.64 -2.10
N PRO A 125 14.79 -2.63 -3.45
CA PRO A 125 16.01 -2.78 -4.24
C PRO A 125 17.15 -1.84 -3.80
N GLN A 126 18.41 -2.22 -4.12
CA GLN A 126 19.60 -1.47 -3.68
C GLN A 126 19.71 -0.07 -4.31
N GLN A 127 19.01 0.17 -5.41
CA GLN A 127 18.90 1.49 -6.03
C GLN A 127 18.28 2.54 -5.08
N PHE A 128 17.52 2.09 -4.09
CA PHE A 128 17.15 2.92 -2.95
C PHE A 128 18.20 2.80 -1.85
N THR A 129 18.90 3.88 -1.56
CA THR A 129 19.91 3.92 -0.49
C THR A 129 19.29 3.66 0.87
N GLN A 130 20.10 3.19 1.83
CA GLN A 130 19.64 2.99 3.22
C GLN A 130 19.03 4.28 3.82
N GLN A 131 19.65 5.43 3.52
CA GLN A 131 19.13 6.72 3.99
C GLN A 131 17.77 7.07 3.39
N GLN A 132 17.54 6.75 2.11
CA GLN A 132 16.22 6.93 1.48
C GLN A 132 15.18 6.03 2.11
N LYS A 133 15.49 4.75 2.36
CA LYS A 133 14.58 3.81 3.05
C LYS A 133 14.22 4.30 4.46
N CYS A 134 15.17 4.81 5.22
CA CYS A 134 14.89 5.43 6.52
C CYS A 134 13.94 6.63 6.39
N ARG A 135 14.16 7.51 5.42
CA ARG A 135 13.30 8.67 5.17
C ARG A 135 11.90 8.27 4.71
N MET A 136 11.78 7.26 3.83
CA MET A 136 10.50 6.68 3.45
C MET A 136 9.73 6.18 4.67
N PHE A 137 10.38 5.38 5.52
CA PHE A 137 9.76 4.82 6.71
C PHE A 137 9.33 5.91 7.69
N LEU A 138 10.19 6.91 7.96
CA LEU A 138 9.86 8.03 8.86
C LEU A 138 8.68 8.85 8.33
N PHE A 139 8.60 9.08 7.02
CA PHE A 139 7.46 9.75 6.40
C PHE A 139 6.16 8.96 6.61
N LEU A 140 6.23 7.64 6.47
CA LEU A 140 5.06 6.76 6.54
C LEU A 140 4.68 6.38 7.98
N LEU A 141 5.51 6.68 8.99
CA LEU A 141 5.33 6.20 10.35
C LEU A 141 4.00 6.66 10.98
N LEU A 142 3.60 7.90 10.75
CA LEU A 142 2.36 8.45 11.34
C LEU A 142 1.10 7.86 10.67
N ILE A 143 1.07 7.74 9.35
CA ILE A 143 -0.06 7.10 8.65
C ILE A 143 -0.12 5.59 8.94
N LEU A 144 1.04 4.95 9.14
CA LEU A 144 1.11 3.57 9.60
C LEU A 144 0.46 3.44 10.98
N GLY A 145 0.79 4.34 11.93
CA GLY A 145 0.15 4.39 13.24
C GLY A 145 -1.38 4.52 13.15
N GLN A 146 -1.90 5.42 12.30
CA GLN A 146 -3.33 5.56 12.05
C GLN A 146 -3.98 4.28 11.50
N SER A 147 -3.29 3.60 10.58
CA SER A 147 -3.77 2.35 10.00
C SER A 147 -3.80 1.22 11.03
N LEU A 148 -2.81 1.18 11.94
CA LEU A 148 -2.77 0.23 13.06
C LEU A 148 -3.87 0.50 14.09
N LEU A 149 -4.21 1.78 14.40
CA LEU A 149 -5.35 2.15 15.24
C LEU A 149 -6.67 1.55 14.73
N SER A 150 -6.80 1.42 13.41
CA SER A 150 -8.01 0.89 12.79
C SER A 150 -7.96 -0.63 12.51
N PHE A 151 -6.88 -1.34 12.84
CA PHE A 151 -6.68 -2.78 12.58
C PHE A 151 -6.93 -3.18 11.11
N GLN A 152 -6.62 -2.28 10.16
CA GLN A 152 -7.00 -2.42 8.76
C GLN A 152 -6.06 -3.32 7.96
N TYR A 153 -6.64 -3.99 6.95
CA TYR A 153 -5.92 -4.81 5.97
C TYR A 153 -5.10 -3.96 4.96
N ASN A 154 -5.30 -2.64 4.92
CA ASN A 154 -4.62 -1.77 3.96
C ASN A 154 -3.10 -1.76 4.10
N ILE A 155 -2.57 -1.98 5.31
CA ILE A 155 -1.12 -2.15 5.55
C ILE A 155 -0.62 -3.40 4.82
N THR A 156 -1.39 -4.49 4.88
CA THR A 156 -1.10 -5.75 4.18
C THR A 156 -1.02 -5.52 2.67
N VAL A 157 -2.01 -4.85 2.09
CA VAL A 157 -2.00 -4.50 0.66
C VAL A 157 -0.74 -3.69 0.32
N ALA A 158 -0.40 -2.67 1.11
CA ALA A 158 0.77 -1.83 0.87
C ALA A 158 2.08 -2.63 0.87
N TYR A 159 2.31 -3.50 1.87
CA TYR A 159 3.55 -4.28 1.89
C TYR A 159 3.59 -5.40 0.85
N LEU A 160 2.45 -5.97 0.47
CA LEU A 160 2.40 -6.97 -0.59
C LEU A 160 2.83 -6.36 -1.93
N PHE A 161 2.36 -5.16 -2.30
CA PHE A 161 2.83 -4.41 -3.45
C PHE A 161 4.36 -4.19 -3.41
N LEU A 162 4.89 -3.72 -2.27
CA LEU A 162 6.32 -3.44 -2.14
C LEU A 162 7.18 -4.71 -2.20
N PHE A 163 6.73 -5.81 -1.60
CA PHE A 163 7.43 -7.09 -1.67
C PHE A 163 7.38 -7.69 -3.08
N ALA A 164 6.21 -7.69 -3.73
CA ALA A 164 6.08 -8.22 -5.08
C ALA A 164 6.98 -7.45 -6.05
N TYR A 165 6.98 -6.12 -6.00
CA TYR A 165 7.92 -5.29 -6.76
C TYR A 165 9.38 -5.67 -6.47
N THR A 166 9.76 -5.80 -5.19
CA THR A 166 11.13 -6.16 -4.80
C THR A 166 11.52 -7.54 -5.32
N LEU A 167 10.60 -8.49 -5.35
CA LEU A 167 10.84 -9.84 -5.88
C LEU A 167 10.95 -9.84 -7.41
N LEU A 168 10.16 -9.04 -8.11
CA LEU A 168 10.28 -8.85 -9.56
C LEU A 168 11.65 -8.25 -9.93
N GLU A 169 12.12 -7.25 -9.19
CA GLU A 169 13.47 -6.66 -9.38
C GLU A 169 14.61 -7.65 -9.10
N LYS A 170 14.35 -8.76 -8.40
CA LYS A 170 15.28 -9.86 -8.11
C LYS A 170 15.07 -11.08 -9.01
N ASP A 171 14.28 -10.95 -10.08
CA ASP A 171 13.91 -12.06 -10.99
C ASP A 171 13.27 -13.27 -10.27
N ARG A 172 12.53 -13.02 -9.18
CA ARG A 172 11.78 -14.04 -8.44
C ARG A 172 10.30 -14.01 -8.80
N GLY A 173 9.98 -14.19 -10.08
CA GLY A 173 8.65 -14.03 -10.64
C GLY A 173 7.58 -14.89 -9.95
N PHE A 174 7.85 -16.16 -9.62
CA PHE A 174 6.91 -17.05 -8.93
C PHE A 174 6.44 -16.48 -7.58
N LEU A 175 7.38 -16.06 -6.72
CA LEU A 175 7.04 -15.50 -5.41
C LEU A 175 6.38 -14.13 -5.52
N ALA A 176 6.79 -13.31 -6.49
CA ALA A 176 6.15 -12.03 -6.74
C ALA A 176 4.67 -12.21 -7.13
N VAL A 177 4.42 -13.11 -8.09
CA VAL A 177 3.06 -13.42 -8.54
C VAL A 177 2.21 -14.00 -7.41
N LEU A 178 2.77 -14.86 -6.57
CA LEU A 178 2.06 -15.38 -5.40
C LEU A 178 1.58 -14.25 -4.49
N LEU A 179 2.41 -13.25 -4.19
CA LEU A 179 2.03 -12.12 -3.35
C LEU A 179 1.00 -11.21 -4.01
N ILE A 180 1.14 -10.96 -5.33
CA ILE A 180 0.15 -10.23 -6.11
C ILE A 180 -1.21 -10.93 -6.05
N MET A 181 -1.23 -12.24 -6.26
CA MET A 181 -2.46 -13.02 -6.27
C MET A 181 -3.09 -13.15 -4.88
N ILE A 182 -2.29 -13.28 -3.81
CA ILE A 182 -2.81 -13.20 -2.42
C ILE A 182 -3.50 -11.84 -2.21
N SER A 183 -2.87 -10.73 -2.60
CA SER A 183 -3.47 -9.40 -2.50
C SER A 183 -4.75 -9.29 -3.34
N GLY A 184 -4.71 -9.74 -4.61
CA GLY A 184 -5.82 -9.66 -5.53
C GLY A 184 -7.02 -10.55 -5.16
N CYS A 185 -6.74 -11.77 -4.70
CA CYS A 185 -7.79 -12.72 -4.29
C CYS A 185 -8.38 -12.41 -2.92
N THR A 186 -7.71 -11.64 -2.07
CA THR A 186 -8.28 -11.22 -0.78
C THR A 186 -8.97 -9.85 -0.87
N LYS A 187 -8.36 -8.93 -1.59
CA LYS A 187 -8.89 -7.59 -1.83
C LYS A 187 -8.51 -7.16 -3.25
N VAL A 188 -9.46 -7.09 -4.13
CA VAL A 188 -9.33 -6.94 -5.61
C VAL A 188 -8.20 -6.01 -6.09
N TYR A 189 -7.82 -5.04 -5.29
CA TYR A 189 -6.81 -4.02 -5.64
C TYR A 189 -5.46 -4.60 -6.07
N GLY A 190 -5.03 -5.72 -5.48
CA GLY A 190 -3.74 -6.34 -5.79
C GLY A 190 -3.61 -6.82 -7.22
N ILE A 191 -4.71 -7.19 -7.88
CA ILE A 191 -4.67 -7.75 -9.24
C ILE A 191 -4.10 -6.76 -10.27
N PHE A 192 -4.26 -5.47 -10.04
CA PHE A 192 -3.76 -4.44 -10.96
C PHE A 192 -2.23 -4.41 -11.05
N GLU A 193 -1.51 -4.93 -10.04
CA GLU A 193 -0.05 -5.05 -10.07
C GLU A 193 0.44 -6.04 -11.13
N LEU A 194 -0.41 -6.95 -11.62
CA LEU A 194 -0.08 -7.84 -12.74
C LEU A 194 0.37 -7.07 -13.99
N ALA A 195 -0.06 -5.83 -14.18
CA ALA A 195 0.39 -4.98 -15.28
C ALA A 195 1.91 -4.78 -15.28
N LEU A 196 2.56 -4.78 -14.12
CA LEU A 196 4.02 -4.65 -14.02
C LEU A 196 4.77 -5.87 -14.58
N LEU A 197 4.14 -7.04 -14.67
CA LEU A 197 4.77 -8.23 -15.24
C LEU A 197 5.25 -7.99 -16.67
N LEU A 198 4.59 -7.08 -17.41
CA LEU A 198 4.98 -6.68 -18.76
C LEU A 198 6.38 -6.06 -18.81
N CYS A 199 6.84 -5.45 -17.72
CA CYS A 199 8.14 -4.80 -17.63
C CYS A 199 9.31 -5.76 -17.35
N TYR A 200 9.04 -7.05 -17.11
CA TYR A 200 10.03 -8.02 -16.67
C TYR A 200 10.18 -9.19 -17.65
N PRO A 201 11.32 -9.90 -17.66
CA PRO A 201 11.49 -11.07 -18.48
C PRO A 201 10.50 -12.18 -18.08
N HIS A 202 10.31 -13.13 -19.01
CA HIS A 202 9.43 -14.29 -18.80
C HIS A 202 7.95 -13.96 -18.55
N VAL A 203 7.44 -12.92 -19.21
CA VAL A 203 6.06 -12.41 -19.07
C VAL A 203 5.03 -13.55 -19.11
N TRP A 204 5.05 -14.38 -20.14
CA TRP A 204 4.06 -15.47 -20.31
C TRP A 204 4.14 -16.53 -19.22
N ARG A 205 5.35 -16.86 -18.76
CA ARG A 205 5.54 -17.77 -17.62
C ARG A 205 4.92 -17.17 -16.35
N ASN A 206 5.16 -15.89 -16.09
CA ASN A 206 4.64 -15.20 -14.92
C ASN A 206 3.10 -15.06 -14.98
N PHE A 207 2.52 -14.81 -16.16
CA PHE A 207 1.07 -14.85 -16.34
C PHE A 207 0.50 -16.26 -16.15
N GLY A 208 1.20 -17.30 -16.60
CA GLY A 208 0.84 -18.70 -16.31
C GLY A 208 0.80 -18.96 -14.80
N TYR A 209 1.79 -18.47 -14.05
CA TYR A 209 1.77 -18.53 -12.58
C TYR A 209 0.56 -17.77 -12.00
N ALA A 210 0.21 -16.59 -12.54
CA ALA A 210 -0.92 -15.81 -12.06
C ALA A 210 -2.25 -16.57 -12.25
N VAL A 211 -2.46 -17.17 -13.40
CA VAL A 211 -3.65 -17.99 -13.67
C VAL A 211 -3.72 -19.20 -12.71
N THR A 212 -2.62 -19.95 -12.59
CA THR A 212 -2.56 -21.13 -11.71
C THR A 212 -2.79 -20.75 -10.26
N MET A 213 -2.08 -19.71 -9.76
CA MET A 213 -2.24 -19.22 -8.38
C MET A 213 -3.65 -18.66 -8.14
N GLY A 214 -4.22 -17.96 -9.13
CA GLY A 214 -5.60 -17.47 -9.07
C GLY A 214 -6.59 -18.61 -8.86
N ILE A 215 -6.50 -19.66 -9.68
CA ILE A 215 -7.36 -20.85 -9.55
C ILE A 215 -7.18 -21.50 -8.17
N VAL A 216 -5.93 -21.72 -7.73
CA VAL A 216 -5.64 -22.36 -6.44
C VAL A 216 -6.17 -21.53 -5.28
N LEU A 217 -5.92 -20.21 -5.28
CA LEU A 217 -6.37 -19.32 -4.21
C LEU A 217 -7.89 -19.19 -4.19
N LEU A 218 -8.54 -19.03 -5.35
CA LEU A 218 -10.00 -18.95 -5.41
C LEU A 218 -10.68 -20.28 -5.04
N ALA A 219 -10.00 -21.40 -5.23
CA ALA A 219 -10.46 -22.70 -4.77
C ALA A 219 -10.14 -22.99 -3.28
N LEU A 220 -9.34 -22.15 -2.62
CA LEU A 220 -8.91 -22.35 -1.23
C LEU A 220 -10.08 -22.53 -0.24
N PRO A 221 -11.23 -21.85 -0.37
CA PRO A 221 -12.38 -22.08 0.50
C PRO A 221 -12.95 -23.50 0.47
N LEU A 222 -12.68 -24.29 -0.59
CA LEU A 222 -13.07 -25.72 -0.68
C LEU A 222 -12.48 -26.59 0.43
N ILE A 223 -11.51 -26.10 1.20
CA ILE A 223 -11.05 -26.76 2.43
C ILE A 223 -12.22 -26.97 3.42
N LYS A 224 -13.23 -26.10 3.38
CA LYS A 224 -14.35 -26.12 4.34
C LYS A 224 -15.73 -26.26 3.71
N ILE A 225 -15.97 -25.63 2.56
CA ILE A 225 -17.28 -25.62 1.89
C ILE A 225 -17.33 -26.64 0.77
N ALA A 226 -18.54 -27.13 0.44
CA ALA A 226 -18.74 -28.05 -0.67
C ALA A 226 -18.50 -27.35 -2.02
N PRO A 227 -18.08 -28.10 -3.06
CA PRO A 227 -17.87 -27.51 -4.40
C PRO A 227 -19.08 -26.78 -4.97
N ALA A 228 -20.29 -27.26 -4.66
CA ALA A 228 -21.55 -26.66 -5.10
C ALA A 228 -21.78 -25.26 -4.48
N ASP A 229 -21.24 -25.00 -3.29
CA ASP A 229 -21.45 -23.77 -2.56
C ASP A 229 -20.38 -22.71 -2.88
N LEU A 230 -19.31 -23.07 -3.58
CA LEU A 230 -18.20 -22.15 -3.84
C LEU A 230 -18.64 -20.90 -4.61
N LEU A 231 -19.37 -21.08 -5.71
CA LEU A 231 -19.85 -19.96 -6.53
C LEU A 231 -20.87 -19.10 -5.78
N PRO A 232 -21.89 -19.66 -5.11
CA PRO A 232 -22.80 -18.90 -4.24
C PRO A 232 -22.07 -18.03 -3.19
N TYR A 233 -21.02 -18.54 -2.55
CA TYR A 233 -20.22 -17.75 -1.59
C TYR A 233 -19.56 -16.52 -2.24
N TYR A 234 -19.07 -16.65 -3.47
CA TYR A 234 -18.49 -15.51 -4.19
C TYR A 234 -19.58 -14.52 -4.66
N GLU A 235 -20.76 -15.02 -5.02
CA GLU A 235 -21.90 -14.16 -5.38
C GLU A 235 -22.38 -13.35 -4.17
N GLU A 236 -22.49 -13.96 -2.98
CA GLU A 236 -22.80 -13.26 -1.73
C GLU A 236 -21.75 -12.18 -1.39
N TRP A 237 -20.47 -12.48 -1.58
CA TRP A 237 -19.41 -11.50 -1.42
C TRP A 237 -19.57 -10.33 -2.38
N CYS A 238 -19.79 -10.58 -3.67
CA CYS A 238 -20.02 -9.54 -4.66
C CYS A 238 -21.26 -8.69 -4.33
N HIS A 239 -22.31 -9.33 -3.84
CA HIS A 239 -23.51 -8.63 -3.38
C HIS A 239 -23.21 -7.70 -2.18
N SER A 240 -22.49 -8.20 -1.18
CA SER A 240 -22.06 -7.39 -0.01
C SER A 240 -21.23 -6.16 -0.41
N LEU A 241 -20.33 -6.31 -1.40
CA LEU A 241 -19.56 -5.19 -1.94
C LEU A 241 -20.47 -4.15 -2.60
N ALA A 242 -21.46 -4.59 -3.40
CA ALA A 242 -22.37 -3.71 -4.11
C ALA A 242 -23.29 -2.92 -3.15
N VAL A 243 -23.79 -3.57 -2.09
CA VAL A 243 -24.62 -2.93 -1.06
C VAL A 243 -23.82 -1.93 -0.25
N HIS A 244 -22.60 -2.30 0.18
CA HIS A 244 -21.74 -1.41 0.95
C HIS A 244 -21.35 -0.14 0.16
N GLN A 245 -21.12 -0.25 -1.14
CA GLN A 245 -20.76 0.88 -1.99
C GLN A 245 -21.83 1.98 -1.98
N SER A 246 -23.09 1.63 -1.84
CA SER A 246 -24.20 2.57 -1.81
C SER A 246 -24.41 3.30 -0.47
N ALA A 247 -23.74 2.86 0.60
CA ALA A 247 -24.06 3.24 1.97
C ALA A 247 -23.18 4.34 2.60
N GLY A 248 -22.06 4.78 1.94
CA GLY A 248 -21.09 5.64 2.62
C GLY A 248 -20.52 6.80 1.80
N ALA A 249 -19.97 7.80 2.50
CA ALA A 249 -19.11 8.84 1.96
C ALA A 249 -17.64 8.47 2.26
N TYR A 250 -16.84 8.28 1.22
CA TYR A 250 -15.46 7.78 1.32
C TYR A 250 -14.45 8.87 0.99
N ASP A 251 -13.22 8.72 1.50
CA ASP A 251 -12.10 9.66 1.30
C ASP A 251 -11.44 9.46 -0.09
N SER A 252 -12.24 9.28 -1.15
CA SER A 252 -11.77 9.18 -2.54
C SER A 252 -12.12 10.42 -3.36
N PHE A 253 -11.51 10.52 -4.55
CA PHE A 253 -11.73 11.63 -5.47
C PHE A 253 -13.21 11.82 -5.83
N PHE A 254 -13.97 10.74 -5.95
CA PHE A 254 -15.38 10.80 -6.35
C PHE A 254 -16.30 11.47 -5.34
N TYR A 255 -15.93 11.41 -4.06
CA TYR A 255 -16.71 12.02 -2.96
C TYR A 255 -16.20 13.41 -2.59
N ALA A 256 -15.09 13.87 -3.21
CA ALA A 256 -14.50 15.15 -2.88
C ALA A 256 -15.40 16.32 -3.29
N ARG A 257 -15.68 17.22 -2.35
CA ARG A 257 -16.38 18.46 -2.69
C ARG A 257 -15.43 19.45 -3.38
N PRO A 258 -15.90 20.27 -4.33
CA PRO A 258 -17.29 20.44 -4.77
C PRO A 258 -17.75 19.52 -5.91
N ILE A 259 -16.92 18.60 -6.40
CA ILE A 259 -17.18 17.83 -7.62
C ILE A 259 -18.05 16.57 -7.43
N ALA A 260 -18.31 16.18 -6.18
CA ALA A 260 -19.01 14.92 -5.86
C ALA A 260 -20.38 14.79 -6.59
N ALA A 261 -21.14 15.87 -6.72
CA ALA A 261 -22.43 15.86 -7.40
C ALA A 261 -22.32 15.43 -8.88
N TRP A 262 -21.19 15.71 -9.52
CA TRP A 262 -20.93 15.32 -10.91
C TRP A 262 -20.21 13.95 -10.98
N THR A 263 -19.25 13.67 -10.10
CA THR A 263 -18.41 12.47 -10.18
C THR A 263 -19.16 11.20 -9.76
N LEU A 264 -20.01 11.26 -8.75
CA LEU A 264 -20.73 10.09 -8.23
C LEU A 264 -21.66 9.42 -9.28
N PRO A 265 -22.49 10.15 -10.03
CA PRO A 265 -23.31 9.53 -11.07
C PRO A 265 -22.48 8.88 -12.19
N HIS A 266 -21.26 9.36 -12.42
CA HIS A 266 -20.36 8.88 -13.47
C HIS A 266 -19.21 8.00 -12.94
N PHE A 267 -19.31 7.56 -11.71
CA PHE A 267 -18.24 6.86 -10.98
C PHE A 267 -17.60 5.73 -11.79
N ARG A 268 -18.37 4.77 -12.27
CA ARG A 268 -17.86 3.61 -13.03
C ARG A 268 -17.20 4.02 -14.35
N ALA A 269 -17.80 4.95 -15.08
CA ALA A 269 -17.25 5.44 -16.34
C ALA A 269 -15.92 6.16 -16.13
N LEU A 270 -15.82 6.99 -15.09
CA LEU A 270 -14.59 7.70 -14.73
C LEU A 270 -13.49 6.72 -14.25
N GLN A 271 -13.85 5.72 -13.43
CA GLN A 271 -12.92 4.71 -12.95
C GLN A 271 -12.31 3.89 -14.10
N ILE A 272 -13.17 3.39 -15.00
CA ILE A 272 -12.75 2.60 -16.18
C ILE A 272 -11.99 3.49 -17.18
N GLY A 273 -12.48 4.69 -17.44
CA GLY A 273 -11.84 5.63 -18.37
C GLY A 273 -10.44 6.02 -17.90
N MET A 274 -10.28 6.27 -16.61
CA MET A 274 -8.96 6.61 -16.03
C MET A 274 -8.01 5.39 -16.05
N LEU A 275 -8.52 4.18 -15.77
CA LEU A 275 -7.73 2.95 -15.90
C LEU A 275 -7.30 2.74 -17.37
N GLY A 276 -8.20 2.93 -18.32
CA GLY A 276 -7.87 2.86 -19.74
C GLY A 276 -6.81 3.88 -20.16
N LEU A 277 -6.93 5.13 -19.69
CA LEU A 277 -5.94 6.16 -19.95
C LEU A 277 -4.56 5.78 -19.36
N LEU A 278 -4.50 5.33 -18.11
CA LEU A 278 -3.25 4.87 -17.50
C LEU A 278 -2.64 3.69 -18.26
N THR A 279 -3.46 2.76 -18.70
CA THR A 279 -3.02 1.61 -19.51
C THR A 279 -2.41 2.10 -20.84
N LEU A 280 -3.06 3.00 -21.55
CA LEU A 280 -2.53 3.57 -22.80
C LEU A 280 -1.22 4.33 -22.57
N LEU A 281 -1.13 5.14 -21.51
CA LEU A 281 0.10 5.84 -21.14
C LEU A 281 1.22 4.88 -20.78
N PHE A 282 0.93 3.83 -20.04
CA PHE A 282 1.91 2.80 -19.68
C PHE A 282 2.42 2.05 -20.93
N LEU A 283 1.52 1.60 -21.79
CA LEU A 283 1.86 0.92 -23.05
C LEU A 283 2.62 1.84 -24.01
N GLY A 284 2.22 3.11 -24.12
CA GLY A 284 2.92 4.11 -24.95
C GLY A 284 4.35 4.38 -24.52
N ASN A 285 4.70 4.06 -23.27
CA ASN A 285 6.06 4.19 -22.74
C ASN A 285 6.86 2.87 -22.70
N PHE A 286 6.50 1.87 -23.52
CA PHE A 286 7.11 0.53 -23.50
C PHE A 286 8.64 0.55 -23.60
N ARG A 287 9.24 1.52 -24.28
CA ARG A 287 10.70 1.69 -24.40
C ARG A 287 11.37 1.98 -23.04
N LYS A 288 10.63 2.42 -22.03
CA LYS A 288 11.13 2.71 -20.68
C LYS A 288 10.95 1.55 -19.71
N TRP A 289 10.31 0.45 -20.10
CA TRP A 289 9.99 -0.68 -19.20
C TRP A 289 11.22 -1.35 -18.58
N SER A 290 12.37 -1.32 -19.27
CA SER A 290 13.65 -1.80 -18.73
C SER A 290 14.22 -0.90 -17.62
N SER A 291 13.76 0.36 -17.51
CA SER A 291 14.25 1.32 -16.52
C SER A 291 13.70 1.01 -15.13
N PHE A 292 14.60 0.81 -14.16
CA PHE A 292 14.24 0.70 -12.74
C PHE A 292 13.38 1.86 -12.25
N ALA A 293 13.79 3.10 -12.56
CA ALA A 293 13.07 4.30 -12.14
C ALA A 293 11.65 4.32 -12.71
N PHE A 294 11.47 3.93 -13.97
CA PHE A 294 10.16 3.87 -14.60
C PHE A 294 9.24 2.84 -13.89
N ARG A 295 9.75 1.62 -13.62
CA ARG A 295 8.96 0.58 -12.95
C ARG A 295 8.52 1.00 -11.54
N ALA A 296 9.43 1.60 -10.76
CA ALA A 296 9.11 2.15 -9.43
C ALA A 296 8.06 3.26 -9.51
N GLN A 297 8.16 4.14 -10.50
CA GLN A 297 7.22 5.25 -10.71
C GLN A 297 5.85 4.76 -11.19
N ALA A 298 5.81 3.80 -12.11
CA ALA A 298 4.57 3.19 -12.59
C ALA A 298 3.81 2.50 -11.46
N LEU A 299 4.52 1.70 -10.62
CA LEU A 299 3.93 1.12 -9.42
C LEU A 299 3.38 2.20 -8.48
N GLY A 300 4.14 3.26 -8.22
CA GLY A 300 3.69 4.37 -7.36
C GLY A 300 2.39 5.02 -7.88
N ILE A 301 2.26 5.22 -9.19
CA ILE A 301 1.05 5.75 -9.82
C ILE A 301 -0.12 4.78 -9.66
N LEU A 302 0.11 3.48 -9.85
CA LEU A 302 -0.89 2.44 -9.68
C LEU A 302 -1.41 2.39 -8.23
N MET A 303 -0.51 2.43 -7.24
CA MET A 303 -0.87 2.48 -5.82
C MET A 303 -1.69 3.74 -5.47
N GLY A 304 -1.41 4.87 -6.12
CA GLY A 304 -2.21 6.09 -6.02
C GLY A 304 -3.60 5.93 -6.64
N TRP A 305 -3.69 5.30 -7.81
CA TRP A 305 -4.96 5.02 -8.49
C TRP A 305 -5.90 4.16 -7.62
N VAL A 306 -5.35 3.09 -7.03
CA VAL A 306 -6.09 2.16 -6.14
C VAL A 306 -6.80 2.89 -5.00
N VAL A 307 -6.25 3.99 -4.50
CA VAL A 307 -6.83 4.75 -3.38
C VAL A 307 -7.72 5.88 -3.86
N LEU A 308 -7.22 6.72 -4.76
CA LEU A 308 -7.95 7.90 -5.23
C LEU A 308 -9.25 7.56 -5.96
N LEU A 309 -9.24 6.48 -6.72
CA LEU A 309 -10.37 6.06 -7.55
C LEU A 309 -11.08 4.81 -6.98
N SER A 310 -10.90 4.54 -5.68
CA SER A 310 -11.64 3.53 -4.95
C SER A 310 -13.04 4.01 -4.61
N ASP A 311 -13.94 3.06 -4.49
CA ASP A 311 -15.31 3.24 -3.98
C ASP A 311 -15.41 3.15 -2.45
N SER A 312 -14.33 2.78 -1.77
CA SER A 312 -14.31 2.49 -0.34
C SER A 312 -13.03 2.96 0.36
N ALA A 313 -12.35 3.99 -0.18
CA ALA A 313 -11.15 4.53 0.47
C ALA A 313 -11.52 5.32 1.74
N GLU A 314 -10.79 5.05 2.80
CA GLU A 314 -10.83 5.78 4.06
C GLU A 314 -9.46 6.46 4.31
N LYS A 315 -9.38 7.37 5.30
CA LYS A 315 -8.14 8.11 5.59
C LYS A 315 -6.92 7.21 5.76
N HIS A 316 -7.06 6.09 6.46
CA HIS A 316 -5.99 5.13 6.68
C HIS A 316 -5.68 4.25 5.45
N THR A 317 -6.51 4.25 4.41
CA THR A 317 -6.20 3.59 3.13
C THR A 317 -5.04 4.29 2.40
N TYR A 318 -4.82 5.58 2.68
CA TYR A 318 -3.74 6.37 2.09
C TYR A 318 -2.34 5.86 2.42
N ILE A 319 -2.17 4.90 3.33
CA ILE A 319 -0.89 4.19 3.53
C ILE A 319 -0.40 3.54 2.22
N ILE A 320 -1.32 3.00 1.40
CA ILE A 320 -1.00 2.41 0.08
C ILE A 320 -0.51 3.52 -0.86
N ALA A 321 -1.29 4.58 -1.00
CA ALA A 321 -0.99 5.69 -1.90
C ALA A 321 0.31 6.41 -1.55
N LEU A 322 0.54 6.66 -0.25
CA LEU A 322 1.76 7.31 0.21
C LEU A 322 3.00 6.42 0.10
N ALA A 323 2.88 5.11 0.28
CA ALA A 323 3.97 4.19 -0.01
C ALA A 323 4.35 4.23 -1.50
N GLY A 324 3.36 4.27 -2.40
CA GLY A 324 3.57 4.48 -3.83
C GLY A 324 4.21 5.84 -4.16
N PHE A 325 3.76 6.91 -3.51
CA PHE A 325 4.37 8.23 -3.66
C PHE A 325 5.83 8.24 -3.20
N MET A 326 6.18 7.52 -2.13
CA MET A 326 7.57 7.40 -1.68
C MET A 326 8.45 6.68 -2.70
N LEU A 327 7.96 5.60 -3.34
CA LEU A 327 8.67 4.94 -4.44
C LEU A 327 8.93 5.92 -5.59
N TRP A 328 7.89 6.62 -6.04
CA TRP A 328 8.01 7.61 -7.11
C TRP A 328 8.97 8.75 -6.76
N TYR A 329 8.85 9.31 -5.57
CA TYR A 329 9.65 10.45 -5.12
C TYR A 329 11.14 10.11 -5.03
N TRP A 330 11.48 8.93 -4.49
CA TRP A 330 12.86 8.54 -4.26
C TRP A 330 13.52 7.83 -5.44
N SER A 331 12.78 7.32 -6.42
CA SER A 331 13.32 6.75 -7.66
C SER A 331 13.81 7.83 -8.65
N ARG A 332 13.45 9.10 -8.44
CA ARG A 332 13.85 10.21 -9.31
C ARG A 332 15.22 10.75 -8.90
N PRO A 333 16.12 11.04 -9.88
CA PRO A 333 17.43 11.59 -9.60
C PRO A 333 17.37 13.04 -9.06
N THR A 334 16.46 13.84 -9.60
CA THR A 334 16.29 15.25 -9.23
C THR A 334 14.87 15.53 -8.72
N ARG A 335 14.73 16.49 -7.82
CA ARG A 335 13.46 16.93 -7.23
C ARG A 335 13.38 18.44 -7.28
N THR A 336 12.34 18.94 -7.93
CA THR A 336 12.08 20.38 -8.03
C THR A 336 11.59 20.96 -6.71
N ALA A 337 11.54 22.31 -6.61
CA ALA A 337 10.92 22.97 -5.47
C ALA A 337 9.46 22.55 -5.28
N THR A 338 8.70 22.43 -6.39
CA THR A 338 7.31 21.94 -6.37
C THR A 338 7.20 20.53 -5.78
N ASP A 339 8.10 19.59 -6.14
CA ASP A 339 8.10 18.24 -5.59
C ASP A 339 8.30 18.25 -4.06
N LYS A 340 9.16 19.16 -3.56
CA LYS A 340 9.41 19.30 -2.12
C LYS A 340 8.22 19.92 -1.38
N ILE A 341 7.57 20.91 -1.98
CA ILE A 341 6.36 21.52 -1.41
C ILE A 341 5.25 20.46 -1.32
N LEU A 342 4.98 19.74 -2.41
CA LEU A 342 3.96 18.70 -2.44
C LEU A 342 4.26 17.55 -1.47
N PHE A 343 5.54 17.19 -1.28
CA PHE A 343 5.98 16.22 -0.28
C PHE A 343 5.55 16.64 1.13
N TRP A 344 5.81 17.89 1.52
CA TRP A 344 5.44 18.38 2.83
C TRP A 344 3.94 18.62 2.98
N CYS A 345 3.25 19.07 1.92
CA CYS A 345 1.79 19.16 1.92
C CYS A 345 1.13 17.78 2.16
N CYS A 346 1.60 16.73 1.48
CA CYS A 346 1.13 15.36 1.76
C CYS A 346 1.42 14.93 3.19
N PHE A 347 2.63 15.20 3.70
CA PHE A 347 2.98 14.85 5.07
C PHE A 347 2.06 15.53 6.09
N VAL A 348 1.84 16.82 5.95
CA VAL A 348 0.98 17.58 6.87
C VAL A 348 -0.48 17.12 6.76
N LEU A 349 -1.04 17.10 5.53
CA LEU A 349 -2.47 16.88 5.35
C LEU A 349 -2.92 15.42 5.50
N LEU A 350 -2.04 14.45 5.22
CA LEU A 350 -2.38 13.03 5.27
C LEU A 350 -1.79 12.31 6.49
N CYS A 351 -0.68 12.82 7.05
CA CYS A 351 -0.03 12.14 8.18
C CYS A 351 -0.23 12.87 9.51
N ILE A 352 -0.30 14.21 9.54
CA ILE A 352 -0.43 15.00 10.79
C ILE A 352 -1.88 15.37 11.06
N VAL A 353 -2.57 16.01 10.10
CA VAL A 353 -3.91 16.56 10.28
C VAL A 353 -4.94 15.51 10.77
N PRO A 354 -4.94 14.24 10.31
CA PRO A 354 -5.90 13.27 10.80
C PRO A 354 -5.70 12.83 12.26
N ILE A 355 -4.64 13.25 12.94
CA ILE A 355 -4.31 12.82 14.30
C ILE A 355 -4.79 13.87 15.31
N ASP A 356 -5.79 13.51 16.13
CA ASP A 356 -6.43 14.40 17.10
C ASP A 356 -5.49 14.99 18.15
N ILE A 357 -4.37 14.33 18.42
CA ILE A 357 -3.32 14.83 19.33
C ILE A 357 -2.61 16.07 18.77
N PHE A 358 -2.48 16.16 17.45
CA PHE A 358 -1.77 17.27 16.79
C PHE A 358 -2.73 18.37 16.34
N VAL A 359 -3.95 18.03 15.94
CA VAL A 359 -4.90 18.97 15.37
C VAL A 359 -6.27 18.81 16.05
N PRO A 360 -6.82 19.87 16.66
CA PRO A 360 -8.15 19.82 17.28
C PRO A 360 -9.22 19.34 16.31
N VAL A 361 -10.16 18.54 16.82
CA VAL A 361 -11.24 17.92 16.03
C VAL A 361 -11.98 18.90 15.10
N PRO A 362 -12.39 20.11 15.54
CA PRO A 362 -13.10 21.05 14.66
C PRO A 362 -12.23 21.49 13.46
N ILE A 363 -10.94 21.73 13.67
CA ILE A 363 -10.00 22.14 12.61
C ILE A 363 -9.74 20.97 11.67
N ARG A 364 -9.50 19.79 12.20
CA ARG A 364 -9.35 18.55 11.42
C ARG A 364 -10.57 18.33 10.52
N ASP A 365 -11.76 18.38 11.09
CA ASP A 365 -13.01 18.12 10.35
C ASP A 365 -13.28 19.21 9.30
N PHE A 366 -12.97 20.45 9.57
CA PHE A 366 -13.01 21.50 8.56
C PHE A 366 -12.09 21.21 7.38
N ILE A 367 -10.82 20.86 7.65
CA ILE A 367 -9.83 20.55 6.61
C ILE A 367 -10.21 19.28 5.82
N THR A 368 -10.65 18.21 6.52
CA THR A 368 -10.81 16.90 5.89
C THR A 368 -12.23 16.64 5.39
N ARG A 369 -13.27 17.10 6.08
CA ARG A 369 -14.68 16.81 5.74
C ARG A 369 -15.37 17.96 5.00
N THR A 370 -14.94 19.22 5.24
CA THR A 370 -15.52 20.37 4.55
C THR A 370 -14.74 20.70 3.29
N LEU A 371 -13.41 20.86 3.40
CA LEU A 371 -12.54 21.26 2.29
C LEU A 371 -11.97 20.09 1.48
N TRP A 372 -11.95 18.89 2.01
CA TRP A 372 -11.38 17.70 1.38
C TRP A 372 -9.90 17.87 0.94
N LEU A 373 -9.14 18.72 1.65
CA LEU A 373 -7.78 19.09 1.24
C LEU A 373 -6.82 17.92 1.15
N HIS A 374 -6.99 16.88 1.97
CA HIS A 374 -6.18 15.67 1.94
C HIS A 374 -6.35 14.89 0.63
N VAL A 375 -7.58 14.83 0.08
CA VAL A 375 -7.84 14.20 -1.22
C VAL A 375 -7.28 15.06 -2.35
N TRP A 376 -7.55 16.36 -2.32
CA TRP A 376 -7.09 17.28 -3.36
C TRP A 376 -5.58 17.36 -3.48
N VAL A 377 -4.86 17.45 -2.35
CA VAL A 377 -3.39 17.51 -2.39
C VAL A 377 -2.83 16.23 -2.98
N PHE A 378 -3.37 15.06 -2.60
CA PHE A 378 -2.87 13.82 -3.15
C PHE A 378 -3.24 13.64 -4.63
N PHE A 379 -4.41 14.10 -5.05
CA PHE A 379 -4.80 14.13 -6.47
C PHE A 379 -3.84 14.98 -7.30
N ILE A 380 -3.48 16.18 -6.85
CA ILE A 380 -2.48 17.04 -7.51
C ILE A 380 -1.12 16.32 -7.61
N VAL A 381 -0.67 15.70 -6.53
CA VAL A 381 0.56 14.89 -6.54
C VAL A 381 0.46 13.76 -7.56
N TRP A 382 -0.65 13.03 -7.60
CA TRP A 382 -0.84 11.91 -8.49
C TRP A 382 -0.86 12.34 -9.97
N ILE A 383 -1.52 13.43 -10.32
CA ILE A 383 -1.46 14.02 -11.67
C ILE A 383 -0.03 14.40 -12.03
N ARG A 384 0.73 14.99 -11.09
CA ARG A 384 2.14 15.31 -11.30
C ARG A 384 3.00 14.06 -11.49
N MET A 385 2.72 12.99 -10.76
CA MET A 385 3.38 11.68 -10.95
C MET A 385 3.15 11.17 -12.38
N ILE A 386 1.92 11.19 -12.85
CA ILE A 386 1.55 10.80 -14.22
C ILE A 386 2.29 11.67 -15.25
N TRP A 387 2.21 12.98 -15.08
CA TRP A 387 2.84 13.93 -15.99
C TRP A 387 4.34 13.67 -16.17
N LEU A 388 5.06 13.61 -15.06
CA LEU A 388 6.51 13.48 -15.10
C LEU A 388 7.00 12.08 -15.51
N THR A 389 6.21 11.04 -15.26
CA THR A 389 6.58 9.67 -15.61
C THR A 389 6.26 9.34 -17.07
N PHE A 390 5.06 9.71 -17.53
CA PHE A 390 4.55 9.27 -18.83
C PHE A 390 4.60 10.34 -19.91
N LEU A 391 4.36 11.62 -19.58
CA LEU A 391 4.10 12.67 -20.57
C LEU A 391 5.30 13.61 -20.81
N ALA A 392 6.09 13.92 -19.80
CA ALA A 392 7.16 14.92 -19.91
C ALA A 392 8.19 14.60 -21.02
N SER A 393 8.47 13.34 -21.27
CA SER A 393 9.43 12.91 -22.30
C SER A 393 8.90 13.07 -23.73
N PHE A 394 7.59 13.12 -23.93
CA PHE A 394 6.99 13.39 -25.25
C PHE A 394 7.09 14.87 -25.63
N ILE A 395 7.07 15.76 -24.62
CA ILE A 395 7.05 17.22 -24.81
C ILE A 395 8.48 17.79 -24.89
N HIS A 396 9.44 17.18 -24.19
CA HIS A 396 10.85 17.59 -24.18
C HIS A 396 11.80 16.47 -24.57
N PRO A 397 11.84 16.02 -25.83
CA PRO A 397 12.64 14.88 -26.27
C PRO A 397 14.16 15.10 -26.14
N ARG A 398 14.64 16.35 -26.04
CA ARG A 398 16.08 16.69 -25.97
C ARG A 398 16.71 16.61 -24.56
N ALA A 399 15.91 16.55 -23.49
CA ALA A 399 16.43 16.53 -22.11
C ALA A 399 16.83 15.11 -21.62
N THR A 400 16.51 14.06 -22.36
CA THR A 400 16.71 12.66 -21.95
C THR A 400 18.02 12.04 -22.43
N ASN A 401 18.75 12.65 -23.35
CA ASN A 401 19.99 12.10 -23.90
C ASN A 401 21.26 12.38 -23.05
N VAL A 402 21.13 13.04 -21.90
CA VAL A 402 22.29 13.32 -21.01
C VAL A 402 22.42 12.28 -19.88
N LEU A 403 21.53 11.30 -19.81
CA LEU A 403 21.51 10.31 -18.72
C LEU A 403 21.71 8.85 -19.18
N SER A 404 22.24 8.64 -20.41
CA SER A 404 22.49 7.31 -20.96
C SER A 404 24.00 6.99 -21.14
N ASP A 405 24.89 7.74 -20.51
CA ASP A 405 26.32 7.42 -20.42
C ASP A 405 26.74 7.12 -18.99
#